data_fe76e23af6d87994172f2bf350bcfc51
#
_entry.id   fe76e23af6d87994172f2bf350bcfc51
#
_cell.length_a   1.000
_cell.length_b   1.000
_cell.length_c   1.000
_cell.angle_alpha   90.00
_cell.angle_beta   90.00
_cell.angle_gamma   90.00
#
_symmetry.space_group_name_H-M   'P 1'
#
loop_
_entity.id
_entity.type
_entity.pdbx_description
1 polymer ?
#
loop_
_entity_poly.entity_id
_entity_poly.type
_entity_poly.pdbx_seq_one_letter_code
_entity_poly.pdbx_strand_id
1 'polypeptide(L)'
;MDRRDWVKAAMGLSVAAAAPAFGSAAAGTATKVAADVPLAVDRLRAALVQTRIGLPDPQNPQPVLRANLAHMLEWLDRAQSGQRHDLVMFHELPLTGLSFSWPRSTVHKLCIEVPGPEVEAIAAKARQYRCHVTFGAYIVDRDWPNHFMLAIVILGPDGSVVDVQWKARNIMGAFRNMELMTTTIFNVLERYVEMYGWDRVIPVARTSIGNIAASSVQLEPELYRAYGMKGAELVLRVATGRYRMVDVQGASLHNGYWSMMVNNAYLPDDPEGLRRYWPDGDWRKPTADSTTVLSTVVDAQGNIVAQATSPEEQIVSVEIPIAAHRAARRPVVMHKELYDRQWRDYTAPYPPGAFIARQPADVQEAATIINAGLRRPASDRR
;
A
#
# COMPACT_ATOMS: atom_id res chain seq x y z
N MET A 1 -55.08 7.72 -5.02
CA MET A 1 -54.49 6.41 -5.38
C MET A 1 -53.30 6.19 -4.46
N ASP A 2 -53.48 5.30 -3.50
CA ASP A 2 -52.55 5.11 -2.37
C ASP A 2 -51.40 4.18 -2.79
N ARG A 3 -50.24 4.42 -2.21
CA ARG A 3 -49.00 3.66 -2.47
C ARG A 3 -49.13 2.14 -2.21
N ARG A 4 -50.21 1.70 -1.58
CA ARG A 4 -50.51 0.29 -1.30
C ARG A 4 -51.18 -0.45 -2.44
N ASP A 5 -51.69 0.25 -3.43
CA ASP A 5 -52.43 -0.37 -4.56
C ASP A 5 -51.47 -0.79 -5.69
N TRP A 6 -50.25 -0.28 -5.72
CA TRP A 6 -49.22 -0.63 -6.70
C TRP A 6 -48.59 -2.00 -6.46
N VAL A 7 -48.56 -2.47 -5.22
CA VAL A 7 -47.95 -3.77 -4.86
C VAL A 7 -48.88 -4.97 -5.17
N LYS A 8 -50.17 -4.74 -5.26
CA LYS A 8 -51.16 -5.80 -5.52
C LYS A 8 -51.45 -6.05 -7.00
N ALA A 9 -51.07 -5.14 -7.89
CA ALA A 9 -51.26 -5.28 -9.35
C ALA A 9 -50.13 -6.05 -10.03
N ALA A 10 -49.02 -6.36 -9.35
CA ALA A 10 -47.86 -7.05 -9.92
C ALA A 10 -47.85 -8.58 -9.72
N MET A 11 -48.89 -9.15 -9.10
CA MET A 11 -48.93 -10.60 -8.80
C MET A 11 -49.98 -11.41 -9.62
N GLY A 12 -50.32 -10.99 -10.79
CA GLY A 12 -51.35 -11.68 -11.56
C GLY A 12 -51.10 -11.69 -13.05
N LEU A 13 -50.01 -12.28 -13.53
CA LEU A 13 -49.87 -12.76 -14.90
C LEU A 13 -48.85 -13.91 -14.98
N SER A 14 -49.35 -15.13 -14.83
CA SER A 14 -48.62 -16.35 -15.19
C SER A 14 -48.58 -16.49 -16.72
N VAL A 15 -47.48 -16.09 -17.33
CA VAL A 15 -47.11 -16.46 -18.68
C VAL A 15 -45.99 -17.47 -18.58
N ALA A 16 -46.27 -18.72 -18.88
CA ALA A 16 -45.27 -19.75 -19.08
C ALA A 16 -44.51 -19.44 -20.37
N ALA A 17 -43.38 -18.75 -20.23
CA ALA A 17 -42.38 -18.58 -21.26
C ALA A 17 -41.21 -19.54 -20.96
N ALA A 18 -40.90 -20.43 -21.90
CA ALA A 18 -39.77 -21.34 -21.85
C ALA A 18 -38.48 -20.51 -21.62
N ALA A 19 -37.83 -20.76 -20.51
CA ALA A 19 -36.53 -20.17 -20.22
C ALA A 19 -35.49 -20.74 -21.20
N PRO A 20 -34.69 -19.89 -21.88
CA PRO A 20 -33.51 -20.39 -22.59
C PRO A 20 -32.56 -21.01 -21.58
N ALA A 21 -32.14 -22.25 -21.82
CA ALA A 21 -31.09 -22.90 -21.04
C ALA A 21 -29.81 -22.08 -21.14
N PHE A 22 -29.51 -21.35 -20.07
CA PHE A 22 -28.18 -20.77 -19.93
C PHE A 22 -27.18 -21.90 -19.79
N GLY A 23 -26.34 -22.06 -20.83
CA GLY A 23 -25.23 -22.99 -20.80
C GLY A 23 -24.43 -22.75 -19.51
N SER A 24 -24.20 -23.86 -18.79
CA SER A 24 -23.33 -23.91 -17.63
C SER A 24 -21.97 -23.31 -18.01
N ALA A 25 -21.74 -22.04 -17.66
CA ALA A 25 -20.40 -21.50 -17.68
C ALA A 25 -19.56 -22.37 -16.73
N ALA A 26 -18.50 -22.99 -17.26
CA ALA A 26 -17.57 -23.77 -16.47
C ALA A 26 -17.25 -23.00 -15.19
N ALA A 27 -17.52 -23.61 -14.04
CA ALA A 27 -17.18 -23.06 -12.74
C ALA A 27 -15.68 -22.80 -12.75
N GLY A 28 -15.33 -21.50 -12.87
CA GLY A 28 -13.95 -21.07 -12.71
C GLY A 28 -13.47 -21.62 -11.37
N THR A 29 -12.35 -22.33 -11.38
CA THR A 29 -11.73 -22.83 -10.16
C THR A 29 -11.56 -21.66 -9.19
N ALA A 30 -12.36 -21.62 -8.13
CA ALA A 30 -12.26 -20.62 -7.10
C ALA A 30 -10.80 -20.60 -6.63
N THR A 31 -10.14 -19.45 -6.73
CA THR A 31 -8.76 -19.28 -6.26
C THR A 31 -8.75 -19.70 -4.79
N LYS A 32 -8.07 -20.80 -4.48
CA LYS A 32 -7.99 -21.31 -3.11
C LYS A 32 -7.27 -20.23 -2.29
N VAL A 33 -8.02 -19.48 -1.49
CA VAL A 33 -7.41 -18.55 -0.52
C VAL A 33 -6.54 -19.39 0.40
N ALA A 34 -5.26 -19.05 0.53
CA ALA A 34 -4.33 -19.77 1.41
C ALA A 34 -4.89 -19.80 2.84
N ALA A 35 -4.71 -20.93 3.52
CA ALA A 35 -5.18 -21.09 4.89
C ALA A 35 -4.50 -20.08 5.84
N ASP A 36 -5.23 -19.60 6.84
CA ASP A 36 -4.70 -18.70 7.85
C ASP A 36 -3.68 -19.45 8.73
N VAL A 37 -2.58 -18.78 9.05
CA VAL A 37 -1.62 -19.24 10.06
C VAL A 37 -2.24 -19.01 11.44
N PRO A 38 -2.10 -19.95 12.41
CA PRO A 38 -2.53 -19.74 13.79
C PRO A 38 -1.91 -18.46 14.37
N LEU A 39 -2.72 -17.70 15.12
CA LEU A 39 -2.23 -16.50 15.80
C LEU A 39 -1.36 -16.88 17.00
N ALA A 40 -0.24 -16.18 17.16
CA ALA A 40 0.63 -16.30 18.33
C ALA A 40 0.17 -15.39 19.49
N VAL A 41 -0.72 -14.41 19.21
CA VAL A 41 -1.22 -13.44 20.18
C VAL A 41 -2.72 -13.21 19.99
N ASP A 42 -3.44 -13.01 21.10
CA ASP A 42 -4.86 -12.61 21.05
C ASP A 42 -5.01 -11.12 20.75
N ARG A 43 -4.07 -10.32 21.24
CA ARG A 43 -4.02 -8.86 21.08
C ARG A 43 -2.66 -8.49 20.50
N LEU A 44 -2.68 -7.96 19.31
CA LEU A 44 -1.48 -7.48 18.61
C LEU A 44 -1.12 -6.08 19.12
N ARG A 45 0.07 -5.90 19.62
CA ARG A 45 0.64 -4.60 19.94
C ARG A 45 1.49 -4.14 18.76
N ALA A 46 1.12 -3.02 18.14
CA ALA A 46 1.83 -2.46 17.01
C ALA A 46 2.35 -1.05 17.31
N ALA A 47 3.54 -0.74 16.80
CA ALA A 47 4.16 0.57 16.84
C ALA A 47 4.33 1.10 15.42
N LEU A 48 3.76 2.26 15.12
CA LEU A 48 4.02 3.04 13.92
C LEU A 48 5.12 4.04 14.23
N VAL A 49 6.26 3.90 13.58
CA VAL A 49 7.46 4.71 13.86
C VAL A 49 7.58 5.79 12.80
N GLN A 50 7.16 7.00 13.15
CA GLN A 50 7.22 8.20 12.33
C GLN A 50 8.59 8.85 12.51
N THR A 51 9.52 8.57 11.59
CA THR A 51 10.90 9.09 11.66
C THR A 51 11.21 10.08 10.56
N ARG A 52 12.15 10.97 10.82
CA ARG A 52 12.75 11.83 9.80
C ARG A 52 13.68 11.04 8.90
N ILE A 53 14.01 11.62 7.76
CA ILE A 53 14.92 11.05 6.77
C ILE A 53 15.98 12.08 6.44
N GLY A 54 17.25 11.70 6.57
CA GLY A 54 18.34 12.43 5.95
C GLY A 54 18.34 12.17 4.44
N LEU A 55 18.35 13.24 3.62
CA LEU A 55 18.44 13.07 2.16
C LEU A 55 19.90 12.85 1.77
N PRO A 56 20.23 11.73 1.08
CA PRO A 56 21.57 11.43 0.64
C PRO A 56 22.08 12.44 -0.39
N ASP A 57 23.38 12.77 -0.31
CA ASP A 57 24.08 13.44 -1.38
C ASP A 57 24.21 12.48 -2.57
N PRO A 58 23.69 12.82 -3.77
CA PRO A 58 23.80 11.98 -4.97
C PRO A 58 25.23 11.59 -5.36
N GLN A 59 26.22 12.40 -5.00
CA GLN A 59 27.62 12.14 -5.31
C GLN A 59 28.27 11.17 -4.30
N ASN A 60 27.84 11.22 -3.04
CA ASN A 60 28.34 10.37 -1.97
C ASN A 60 27.19 9.92 -1.03
N PRO A 61 26.32 8.99 -1.45
CA PRO A 61 25.12 8.66 -0.70
C PRO A 61 25.37 7.83 0.56
N GLN A 62 26.44 7.06 0.61
CA GLN A 62 26.68 6.04 1.63
C GLN A 62 26.73 6.55 3.10
N PRO A 63 27.32 7.71 3.42
CA PRO A 63 27.31 8.20 4.79
C PRO A 63 25.91 8.44 5.32
N VAL A 64 25.02 9.02 4.52
CA VAL A 64 23.64 9.33 4.93
C VAL A 64 22.78 8.06 4.98
N LEU A 65 22.96 7.10 4.04
CA LEU A 65 22.26 5.81 4.11
C LEU A 65 22.61 5.06 5.38
N ARG A 66 23.88 5.03 5.78
CA ARG A 66 24.31 4.43 7.05
C ARG A 66 23.72 5.18 8.26
N ALA A 67 23.68 6.52 8.21
CA ALA A 67 23.07 7.32 9.28
C ALA A 67 21.56 7.06 9.39
N ASN A 68 20.84 6.98 8.26
CA ASN A 68 19.42 6.65 8.24
C ASN A 68 19.16 5.23 8.78
N LEU A 69 19.99 4.25 8.40
CA LEU A 69 19.89 2.90 8.95
C LEU A 69 20.12 2.90 10.48
N ALA A 70 21.17 3.55 10.95
CA ALA A 70 21.45 3.67 12.39
C ALA A 70 20.27 4.32 13.14
N HIS A 71 19.69 5.36 12.54
CA HIS A 71 18.51 6.03 13.07
C HIS A 71 17.29 5.12 13.15
N MET A 72 17.01 4.32 12.09
CA MET A 72 15.96 3.32 12.13
C MET A 72 16.18 2.30 13.26
N LEU A 73 17.41 1.79 13.40
CA LEU A 73 17.74 0.80 14.45
C LEU A 73 17.55 1.38 15.84
N GLU A 74 17.96 2.65 16.07
CA GLU A 74 17.71 3.35 17.32
C GLU A 74 16.22 3.50 17.63
N TRP A 75 15.41 3.90 16.64
CA TRP A 75 13.97 4.04 16.83
C TRP A 75 13.26 2.69 17.02
N LEU A 76 13.79 1.63 16.45
CA LEU A 76 13.32 0.27 16.74
C LEU A 76 13.61 -0.10 18.20
N ASP A 77 14.80 0.22 18.71
CA ASP A 77 15.15 0.03 20.13
C ASP A 77 14.23 0.85 21.04
N ARG A 78 13.96 2.11 20.70
CA ARG A 78 13.02 2.99 21.43
C ARG A 78 11.61 2.41 21.44
N ALA A 79 11.12 1.92 20.29
CA ALA A 79 9.81 1.30 20.19
C ALA A 79 9.68 0.05 21.11
N GLN A 80 10.79 -0.60 21.44
CA GLN A 80 10.80 -1.80 22.27
C GLN A 80 11.22 -1.55 23.73
N SER A 81 11.60 -0.30 24.09
CA SER A 81 12.21 -0.03 25.40
C SER A 81 11.20 0.06 26.56
N GLY A 82 10.04 0.59 26.37
CA GLY A 82 9.04 0.75 27.44
C GLY A 82 7.97 -0.32 27.43
N GLN A 83 7.45 -0.57 26.25
CA GLN A 83 6.40 -1.54 25.99
C GLN A 83 6.84 -2.42 24.81
N ARG A 84 6.68 -3.73 24.97
CA ARG A 84 6.97 -4.65 23.86
C ARG A 84 5.88 -4.58 22.82
N HIS A 85 6.29 -4.49 21.53
CA HIS A 85 5.41 -4.54 20.37
C HIS A 85 5.69 -5.80 19.56
N ASP A 86 4.64 -6.42 19.06
CA ASP A 86 4.71 -7.61 18.20
C ASP A 86 4.99 -7.24 16.75
N LEU A 87 4.66 -5.98 16.37
CA LEU A 87 4.91 -5.38 15.06
C LEU A 87 5.48 -3.97 15.23
N VAL A 88 6.61 -3.69 14.60
CA VAL A 88 7.16 -2.35 14.45
C VAL A 88 7.15 -1.98 12.97
N MET A 89 6.51 -0.88 12.64
CA MET A 89 6.28 -0.45 11.27
C MET A 89 6.92 0.91 11.00
N PHE A 90 7.79 0.97 9.98
CA PHE A 90 8.37 2.21 9.45
C PHE A 90 7.64 2.65 8.18
N HIS A 91 7.88 3.90 7.76
CA HIS A 91 7.24 4.51 6.61
C HIS A 91 7.83 4.06 5.25
N GLU A 92 7.44 4.75 4.16
CA GLU A 92 7.69 4.31 2.79
C GLU A 92 9.18 4.26 2.41
N LEU A 93 9.99 5.24 2.85
CA LEU A 93 11.39 5.37 2.43
C LEU A 93 12.31 5.84 3.59
N PRO A 94 12.38 5.10 4.69
CA PRO A 94 13.16 5.51 5.86
C PRO A 94 14.67 5.50 5.63
N LEU A 95 15.17 4.76 4.64
CA LEU A 95 16.59 4.67 4.31
C LEU A 95 17.02 5.74 3.31
N THR A 96 16.24 5.93 2.25
CA THR A 96 16.69 6.70 1.08
C THR A 96 16.05 8.06 0.95
N GLY A 97 14.83 8.24 1.45
CA GLY A 97 14.01 9.39 1.12
C GLY A 97 13.60 9.43 -0.36
N LEU A 98 13.02 10.55 -0.78
CA LEU A 98 12.51 10.78 -2.12
C LEU A 98 12.96 12.14 -2.63
N SER A 99 13.48 12.18 -3.86
CA SER A 99 13.69 13.43 -4.60
C SER A 99 13.35 13.23 -6.08
N PHE A 100 12.56 14.16 -6.63
CA PHE A 100 12.25 14.18 -8.08
C PHE A 100 13.42 14.68 -8.94
N SER A 101 14.46 15.26 -8.32
CA SER A 101 15.65 15.70 -9.04
C SER A 101 16.66 14.60 -9.30
N TRP A 102 16.50 13.42 -8.71
CA TRP A 102 17.44 12.32 -8.88
C TRP A 102 17.17 11.55 -10.18
N PRO A 103 18.17 11.41 -11.07
CA PRO A 103 18.09 10.50 -12.21
C PRO A 103 18.12 9.04 -11.73
N ARG A 104 17.67 8.12 -12.57
CA ARG A 104 17.66 6.68 -12.28
C ARG A 104 19.02 6.17 -11.79
N SER A 105 20.11 6.60 -12.41
CA SER A 105 21.46 6.19 -12.02
C SER A 105 21.85 6.57 -10.58
N THR A 106 21.29 7.67 -10.07
CA THR A 106 21.44 8.05 -8.67
C THR A 106 20.58 7.14 -7.78
N VAL A 107 19.31 6.95 -8.13
CA VAL A 107 18.41 6.10 -7.32
C VAL A 107 18.96 4.68 -7.20
N HIS A 108 19.52 4.10 -8.28
CA HIS A 108 20.15 2.78 -8.23
C HIS A 108 21.27 2.67 -7.19
N LYS A 109 22.03 3.75 -6.92
CA LYS A 109 23.07 3.77 -5.87
C LYS A 109 22.49 3.79 -4.45
N LEU A 110 21.21 4.16 -4.32
CA LEU A 110 20.48 4.25 -3.06
C LEU A 110 19.64 3.00 -2.77
N CYS A 111 19.44 2.13 -3.77
CA CYS A 111 18.66 0.91 -3.62
C CYS A 111 19.38 -0.10 -2.72
N ILE A 112 18.59 -0.87 -2.00
CA ILE A 112 19.07 -2.02 -1.23
C ILE A 112 18.73 -3.33 -1.95
N GLU A 113 19.46 -4.40 -1.62
CA GLU A 113 19.10 -5.77 -2.00
C GLU A 113 18.26 -6.42 -0.89
N VAL A 114 17.39 -7.37 -1.28
CA VAL A 114 16.62 -8.18 -0.32
C VAL A 114 16.77 -9.67 -0.71
N PRO A 115 17.54 -10.46 0.09
CA PRO A 115 18.31 -10.09 1.28
C PRO A 115 19.54 -9.23 0.96
N GLY A 116 19.95 -8.40 1.94
CA GLY A 116 21.10 -7.51 1.83
C GLY A 116 21.55 -7.01 3.20
N PRO A 117 22.66 -6.27 3.30
CA PRO A 117 23.25 -5.88 4.59
C PRO A 117 22.34 -4.97 5.43
N GLU A 118 21.59 -4.07 4.82
CA GLU A 118 20.65 -3.22 5.53
C GLU A 118 19.49 -4.05 6.10
N VAL A 119 18.97 -4.98 5.28
CA VAL A 119 17.90 -5.91 5.69
C VAL A 119 18.38 -6.79 6.84
N GLU A 120 19.61 -7.32 6.78
CA GLU A 120 20.17 -8.17 7.83
C GLU A 120 20.36 -7.39 9.15
N ALA A 121 20.78 -6.12 9.10
CA ALA A 121 20.88 -5.29 10.30
C ALA A 121 19.52 -5.09 10.99
N ILE A 122 18.46 -4.86 10.21
CA ILE A 122 17.09 -4.73 10.71
C ILE A 122 16.57 -6.10 11.19
N ALA A 123 16.86 -7.18 10.47
CA ALA A 123 16.49 -8.54 10.83
C ALA A 123 17.14 -8.99 12.15
N ALA A 124 18.37 -8.56 12.42
CA ALA A 124 19.02 -8.82 13.71
C ALA A 124 18.22 -8.20 14.89
N LYS A 125 17.64 -7.00 14.70
CA LYS A 125 16.76 -6.39 15.69
C LYS A 125 15.42 -7.11 15.80
N ALA A 126 14.83 -7.54 14.68
CA ALA A 126 13.61 -8.36 14.68
C ALA A 126 13.81 -9.63 15.50
N ARG A 127 14.94 -10.35 15.32
CA ARG A 127 15.33 -11.51 16.14
C ARG A 127 15.53 -11.16 17.62
N GLN A 128 16.27 -10.08 17.88
CA GLN A 128 16.55 -9.62 19.25
C GLN A 128 15.27 -9.38 20.04
N TYR A 129 14.28 -8.75 19.42
CA TYR A 129 13.02 -8.38 20.05
C TYR A 129 11.90 -9.41 19.85
N ARG A 130 12.12 -10.41 18.98
CA ARG A 130 11.12 -11.41 18.58
C ARG A 130 9.83 -10.75 18.10
N CYS A 131 9.97 -9.75 17.23
CA CYS A 131 8.86 -9.00 16.66
C CYS A 131 8.92 -8.98 15.14
N HIS A 132 7.78 -8.74 14.49
CA HIS A 132 7.78 -8.43 13.08
C HIS A 132 8.26 -6.99 12.88
N VAL A 133 9.00 -6.75 11.80
CA VAL A 133 9.41 -5.40 11.40
C VAL A 133 9.02 -5.18 9.95
N THR A 134 8.41 -4.05 9.64
CA THR A 134 8.06 -3.69 8.26
C THR A 134 8.57 -2.30 7.90
N PHE A 135 9.05 -2.15 6.69
CA PHE A 135 9.54 -0.87 6.16
C PHE A 135 9.47 -0.83 4.65
N GLY A 136 9.28 0.34 4.09
CA GLY A 136 9.41 0.56 2.66
C GLY A 136 10.84 0.85 2.25
N ALA A 137 11.23 0.48 1.03
CA ALA A 137 12.56 0.76 0.49
C ALA A 137 12.53 0.79 -1.04
N TYR A 138 13.46 1.52 -1.63
CA TYR A 138 13.88 1.27 -3.00
C TYR A 138 14.76 0.03 -3.03
N ILE A 139 14.35 -0.96 -3.81
CA ILE A 139 15.06 -2.23 -3.95
C ILE A 139 15.50 -2.46 -5.40
N VAL A 140 16.57 -3.21 -5.56
CA VAL A 140 16.96 -3.84 -6.81
C VAL A 140 16.85 -5.35 -6.68
N ASP A 141 16.62 -6.03 -7.81
CA ASP A 141 16.47 -7.48 -7.86
C ASP A 141 17.24 -8.00 -9.09
N ARG A 142 17.96 -9.10 -8.94
CA ARG A 142 18.78 -9.72 -10.00
C ARG A 142 17.96 -10.19 -11.19
N ASP A 143 16.72 -10.61 -10.92
CA ASP A 143 15.79 -11.06 -11.95
C ASP A 143 15.18 -9.89 -12.75
N TRP A 144 15.40 -8.66 -12.27
CA TRP A 144 14.91 -7.41 -12.86
C TRP A 144 16.06 -6.43 -13.15
N PRO A 145 16.99 -6.78 -14.06
CA PRO A 145 18.13 -5.92 -14.35
C PRO A 145 17.68 -4.53 -14.82
N ASN A 146 18.36 -3.50 -14.34
CA ASN A 146 18.07 -2.09 -14.60
C ASN A 146 16.72 -1.54 -14.09
N HIS A 147 15.89 -2.37 -13.45
CA HIS A 147 14.73 -1.89 -12.72
C HIS A 147 15.09 -1.54 -11.28
N PHE A 148 14.38 -0.60 -10.70
CA PHE A 148 14.27 -0.44 -9.26
C PHE A 148 12.82 -0.34 -8.86
N MET A 149 12.49 -0.91 -7.75
CA MET A 149 11.13 -1.01 -7.26
C MET A 149 11.01 -0.32 -5.90
N LEU A 150 9.86 0.26 -5.63
CA LEU A 150 9.45 0.53 -4.27
C LEU A 150 8.73 -0.72 -3.75
N ALA A 151 9.23 -1.28 -2.66
CA ALA A 151 8.65 -2.45 -2.02
C ALA A 151 8.55 -2.27 -0.52
N ILE A 152 7.60 -2.96 0.10
CA ILE A 152 7.49 -3.08 1.54
C ILE A 152 8.05 -4.45 1.93
N VAL A 153 9.11 -4.44 2.75
CA VAL A 153 9.73 -5.64 3.30
C VAL A 153 9.05 -5.98 4.61
N ILE A 154 8.67 -7.24 4.77
CA ILE A 154 8.07 -7.79 5.99
C ILE A 154 9.03 -8.81 6.56
N LEU A 155 9.57 -8.54 7.75
CA LEU A 155 10.45 -9.43 8.49
C LEU A 155 9.67 -10.15 9.59
N GLY A 156 9.98 -11.41 9.79
CA GLY A 156 9.45 -12.24 10.88
C GLY A 156 10.21 -12.07 12.19
N PRO A 157 9.67 -12.60 13.29
CA PRO A 157 10.29 -12.52 14.62
C PRO A 157 11.58 -13.35 14.74
N ASP A 158 11.85 -14.21 13.78
CA ASP A 158 13.10 -14.97 13.60
C ASP A 158 14.10 -14.25 12.70
N GLY A 159 13.76 -13.06 12.19
CA GLY A 159 14.54 -12.29 11.24
C GLY A 159 14.44 -12.77 9.79
N SER A 160 13.63 -13.77 9.50
CA SER A 160 13.38 -14.19 8.11
C SER A 160 12.62 -13.13 7.33
N VAL A 161 12.87 -13.04 6.01
CA VAL A 161 12.04 -12.26 5.11
C VAL A 161 10.76 -13.04 4.86
N VAL A 162 9.66 -12.58 5.45
CA VAL A 162 8.32 -13.18 5.29
C VAL A 162 7.75 -12.88 3.92
N ASP A 163 7.86 -11.63 3.48
CA ASP A 163 7.38 -11.19 2.17
C ASP A 163 8.05 -9.89 1.72
N VAL A 164 8.03 -9.67 0.40
CA VAL A 164 8.43 -8.42 -0.24
C VAL A 164 7.30 -8.02 -1.18
N GLN A 165 6.53 -7.00 -0.79
CA GLN A 165 5.35 -6.57 -1.52
C GLN A 165 5.65 -5.31 -2.33
N TRP A 166 5.69 -5.46 -3.65
CA TRP A 166 5.96 -4.35 -4.56
C TRP A 166 4.78 -3.39 -4.63
N LYS A 167 5.10 -2.13 -4.85
CA LYS A 167 4.09 -1.13 -5.18
C LYS A 167 3.29 -1.55 -6.41
N ALA A 168 1.98 -1.63 -6.28
CA ALA A 168 1.11 -2.12 -7.36
C ALA A 168 1.12 -1.20 -8.57
N ARG A 169 1.02 0.13 -8.35
CA ARG A 169 1.09 1.17 -9.39
C ARG A 169 1.63 2.49 -8.85
N ASN A 170 2.14 3.34 -9.73
CA ASN A 170 2.37 4.74 -9.43
C ASN A 170 1.08 5.55 -9.64
N ILE A 171 0.95 6.69 -8.95
CA ILE A 171 -0.03 7.70 -9.34
C ILE A 171 0.39 8.26 -10.70
N MET A 172 -0.56 8.42 -11.63
CA MET A 172 -0.30 8.92 -12.98
C MET A 172 -1.13 10.17 -13.27
N GLY A 173 -0.56 11.10 -14.03
CA GLY A 173 -1.21 12.36 -14.38
C GLY A 173 -1.31 13.38 -13.23
N ALA A 174 -0.70 13.11 -12.08
CA ALA A 174 -0.77 13.99 -10.91
C ALA A 174 0.27 15.14 -10.93
N PHE A 175 1.37 14.94 -11.64
CA PHE A 175 2.47 15.90 -11.70
C PHE A 175 2.59 16.48 -13.10
N ARG A 176 2.69 17.81 -13.20
CA ARG A 176 2.83 18.47 -14.50
C ARG A 176 4.17 18.10 -15.16
N ASN A 177 4.11 17.44 -16.32
CA ASN A 177 5.26 17.01 -17.12
C ASN A 177 6.26 16.10 -16.39
N MET A 178 5.82 15.44 -15.32
CA MET A 178 6.63 14.47 -14.59
C MET A 178 5.79 13.25 -14.23
N GLU A 179 6.42 12.08 -14.16
CA GLU A 179 5.83 10.85 -13.64
C GLU A 179 6.86 10.09 -12.81
N LEU A 180 6.39 9.30 -11.84
CA LEU A 180 7.30 8.49 -11.04
C LEU A 180 7.96 7.42 -11.91
N MET A 181 9.29 7.33 -11.84
CA MET A 181 10.08 6.38 -12.64
C MET A 181 10.30 5.02 -11.95
N THR A 182 9.77 4.85 -10.73
CA THR A 182 9.81 3.58 -10.00
C THR A 182 9.06 2.51 -10.79
N THR A 183 9.67 1.36 -11.00
CA THR A 183 9.00 0.21 -11.59
C THR A 183 7.96 -0.33 -10.60
N THR A 184 6.73 -0.51 -11.06
CA THR A 184 5.63 -1.09 -10.29
C THR A 184 5.12 -2.35 -10.99
N ILE A 185 4.31 -3.15 -10.30
CA ILE A 185 3.69 -4.34 -10.90
C ILE A 185 2.94 -3.95 -12.19
N PHE A 186 2.20 -2.84 -12.18
CA PHE A 186 1.46 -2.36 -13.35
C PHE A 186 2.37 -2.01 -14.54
N ASN A 187 3.55 -1.45 -14.28
CA ASN A 187 4.49 -1.10 -15.36
C ASN A 187 5.11 -2.31 -16.06
N VAL A 188 5.04 -3.49 -15.45
CA VAL A 188 5.65 -4.73 -15.95
C VAL A 188 4.73 -5.94 -15.80
N LEU A 189 3.42 -5.72 -15.82
CA LEU A 189 2.40 -6.68 -15.38
C LEU A 189 2.54 -8.07 -16.03
N GLU A 190 2.65 -8.13 -17.34
CA GLU A 190 2.71 -9.41 -18.06
C GLU A 190 3.91 -10.25 -17.61
N ARG A 191 5.11 -9.63 -17.61
CA ARG A 191 6.34 -10.30 -17.15
C ARG A 191 6.27 -10.66 -15.66
N TYR A 192 5.71 -9.78 -14.83
CA TYR A 192 5.55 -10.06 -13.41
C TYR A 192 4.66 -11.30 -13.17
N VAL A 193 3.54 -11.38 -13.89
CA VAL A 193 2.62 -12.55 -13.82
C VAL A 193 3.28 -13.82 -14.36
N GLU A 194 4.04 -13.72 -15.45
CA GLU A 194 4.79 -14.85 -15.99
C GLU A 194 5.80 -15.43 -14.97
N MET A 195 6.49 -14.55 -14.22
CA MET A 195 7.51 -14.96 -13.25
C MET A 195 6.92 -15.43 -11.93
N TYR A 196 5.88 -14.76 -11.42
CA TYR A 196 5.41 -14.95 -10.04
C TYR A 196 3.95 -15.41 -9.92
N GLY A 197 3.19 -15.39 -11.01
CA GLY A 197 1.78 -15.74 -11.04
C GLY A 197 0.85 -14.61 -10.56
N TRP A 198 -0.45 -14.75 -10.91
CA TRP A 198 -1.48 -13.77 -10.57
C TRP A 198 -1.68 -13.58 -9.06
N ASP A 199 -1.44 -14.62 -8.26
CA ASP A 199 -1.62 -14.50 -6.81
C ASP A 199 -0.67 -13.46 -6.19
N ARG A 200 0.51 -13.26 -6.79
CA ARG A 200 1.51 -12.29 -6.34
C ARG A 200 1.22 -10.85 -6.75
N VAL A 201 0.29 -10.60 -7.66
CA VAL A 201 -0.11 -9.24 -8.05
C VAL A 201 -0.79 -8.51 -6.88
N ILE A 202 -1.57 -9.24 -6.08
CA ILE A 202 -2.24 -8.74 -4.86
C ILE A 202 -1.80 -9.61 -3.68
N PRO A 203 -0.59 -9.43 -3.16
CA PRO A 203 -0.04 -10.30 -2.11
C PRO A 203 -0.70 -10.05 -0.75
N VAL A 204 -0.93 -11.13 0.00
CA VAL A 204 -1.33 -11.10 1.41
C VAL A 204 -0.48 -12.12 2.16
N ALA A 205 0.46 -11.65 2.96
CA ALA A 205 1.32 -12.49 3.77
C ALA A 205 0.55 -13.12 4.93
N ARG A 206 0.68 -14.44 5.10
CA ARG A 206 0.08 -15.18 6.21
C ARG A 206 1.06 -15.24 7.36
N THR A 207 0.76 -14.55 8.45
CA THR A 207 1.66 -14.47 9.60
C THR A 207 0.98 -14.87 10.91
N SER A 208 1.78 -15.13 11.92
CA SER A 208 1.29 -15.44 13.27
C SER A 208 0.70 -14.23 14.02
N ILE A 209 0.76 -13.03 13.44
CA ILE A 209 0.15 -11.82 14.01
C ILE A 209 -1.04 -11.30 13.19
N GLY A 210 -1.44 -12.02 12.15
CA GLY A 210 -2.53 -11.68 11.25
C GLY A 210 -2.12 -11.76 9.78
N ASN A 211 -3.09 -11.65 8.89
CA ASN A 211 -2.88 -11.66 7.45
C ASN A 211 -2.55 -10.24 6.98
N ILE A 212 -1.35 -10.01 6.47
CA ILE A 212 -0.80 -8.70 6.18
C ILE A 212 -0.79 -8.42 4.68
N ALA A 213 -1.47 -7.37 4.25
CA ALA A 213 -1.23 -6.71 2.98
C ALA A 213 -0.51 -5.38 3.22
N ALA A 214 0.37 -4.96 2.32
CA ALA A 214 1.09 -3.70 2.44
C ALA A 214 1.09 -2.92 1.13
N SER A 215 0.94 -1.60 1.19
CA SER A 215 0.88 -0.74 0.01
C SER A 215 1.24 0.71 0.33
N SER A 216 1.82 1.40 -0.65
CA SER A 216 1.96 2.87 -0.65
C SER A 216 1.00 3.55 -1.64
N VAL A 217 0.09 2.80 -2.25
CA VAL A 217 -0.89 3.34 -3.21
C VAL A 217 -2.02 4.03 -2.46
N GLN A 218 -2.49 5.15 -2.99
CA GLN A 218 -3.67 5.86 -2.52
C GLN A 218 -4.72 5.95 -3.64
N LEU A 219 -5.98 6.17 -3.26
CA LEU A 219 -7.09 6.39 -4.17
C LEU A 219 -7.23 5.24 -5.20
N GLU A 220 -7.18 4.01 -4.71
CA GLU A 220 -7.34 2.78 -5.51
C GLU A 220 -8.28 1.80 -4.78
N PRO A 221 -9.58 2.07 -4.76
CA PRO A 221 -10.54 1.27 -4.00
C PRO A 221 -10.56 -0.20 -4.42
N GLU A 222 -10.29 -0.51 -5.69
CA GLU A 222 -10.24 -1.88 -6.23
C GLU A 222 -9.08 -2.68 -5.65
N LEU A 223 -7.89 -2.07 -5.48
CA LEU A 223 -6.74 -2.71 -4.82
C LEU A 223 -7.08 -3.09 -3.38
N TYR A 224 -7.66 -2.15 -2.66
CA TYR A 224 -8.03 -2.34 -1.25
C TYR A 224 -9.18 -3.33 -1.08
N ARG A 225 -10.12 -3.36 -2.02
CA ARG A 225 -11.15 -4.39 -2.11
C ARG A 225 -10.54 -5.77 -2.32
N ALA A 226 -9.57 -5.89 -3.22
CA ALA A 226 -8.89 -7.15 -3.51
C ALA A 226 -8.11 -7.69 -2.30
N TYR A 227 -7.47 -6.83 -1.50
CA TYR A 227 -6.85 -7.24 -0.22
C TYR A 227 -7.89 -7.84 0.74
N GLY A 228 -9.05 -7.19 0.90
CA GLY A 228 -10.15 -7.72 1.73
C GLY A 228 -10.65 -9.06 1.21
N MET A 229 -10.86 -9.21 -0.10
CA MET A 229 -11.28 -10.47 -0.73
C MET A 229 -10.27 -11.59 -0.52
N LYS A 230 -8.97 -11.28 -0.47
CA LYS A 230 -7.90 -12.23 -0.16
C LYS A 230 -7.71 -12.44 1.34
N GLY A 231 -8.57 -11.86 2.18
CA GLY A 231 -8.61 -12.08 3.62
C GLY A 231 -7.52 -11.36 4.39
N ALA A 232 -7.07 -10.19 3.93
CA ALA A 232 -6.23 -9.31 4.74
C ALA A 232 -6.97 -8.92 6.04
N GLU A 233 -6.25 -8.91 7.14
CA GLU A 233 -6.73 -8.47 8.46
C GLU A 233 -6.08 -7.15 8.85
N LEU A 234 -4.85 -6.97 8.41
CA LEU A 234 -4.01 -5.79 8.61
C LEU A 234 -3.57 -5.26 7.24
N VAL A 235 -3.88 -4.02 6.94
CA VAL A 235 -3.39 -3.34 5.74
C VAL A 235 -2.40 -2.26 6.17
N LEU A 236 -1.12 -2.50 5.89
CA LEU A 236 -0.03 -1.58 6.21
C LEU A 236 0.10 -0.57 5.06
N ARG A 237 -0.14 0.69 5.36
CA ARG A 237 -0.05 1.78 4.38
C ARG A 237 1.16 2.64 4.72
N VAL A 238 2.16 2.61 3.87
CA VAL A 238 3.36 3.43 4.03
C VAL A 238 3.27 4.68 3.14
N ALA A 239 3.71 5.82 3.64
CA ALA A 239 3.63 7.08 2.91
C ALA A 239 4.87 7.95 3.11
N THR A 240 5.13 8.80 2.12
CA THR A 240 6.03 9.96 2.15
C THR A 240 5.27 11.15 1.57
N GLY A 241 4.45 11.80 2.39
CA GLY A 241 3.65 12.95 1.96
C GLY A 241 2.21 12.89 2.43
N ARG A 242 1.40 13.79 1.87
CA ARG A 242 -0.02 13.87 2.23
C ARG A 242 -0.81 12.69 1.69
N TYR A 243 -1.77 12.24 2.48
CA TYR A 243 -2.78 11.28 2.04
C TYR A 243 -4.17 11.70 2.55
N ARG A 244 -5.19 11.20 1.88
CA ARG A 244 -6.58 11.49 2.25
C ARG A 244 -7.05 10.49 3.30
N MET A 245 -7.46 10.99 4.47
CA MET A 245 -7.93 10.14 5.56
C MET A 245 -9.19 9.37 5.18
N VAL A 246 -10.09 9.99 4.41
CA VAL A 246 -11.32 9.36 3.93
C VAL A 246 -11.06 8.12 3.06
N ASP A 247 -9.95 8.08 2.31
CA ASP A 247 -9.54 6.89 1.54
C ASP A 247 -9.15 5.73 2.48
N VAL A 248 -8.44 6.03 3.57
CA VAL A 248 -8.04 5.02 4.56
C VAL A 248 -9.23 4.50 5.35
N GLN A 249 -10.08 5.40 5.84
CA GLN A 249 -11.28 5.07 6.62
C GLN A 249 -12.29 4.29 5.77
N GLY A 250 -12.56 4.76 4.55
CA GLY A 250 -13.46 4.08 3.62
C GLY A 250 -12.98 2.69 3.25
N ALA A 251 -11.68 2.53 2.98
CA ALA A 251 -11.10 1.24 2.67
C ALA A 251 -11.23 0.25 3.84
N SER A 252 -10.97 0.69 5.09
CA SER A 252 -11.15 -0.14 6.28
C SER A 252 -12.61 -0.52 6.49
N LEU A 253 -13.52 0.44 6.46
CA LEU A 253 -14.96 0.24 6.64
C LEU A 253 -15.55 -0.74 5.61
N HIS A 254 -15.23 -0.53 4.33
CA HIS A 254 -15.82 -1.32 3.25
C HIS A 254 -15.29 -2.75 3.15
N ASN A 255 -14.12 -3.02 3.74
CA ASN A 255 -13.46 -4.32 3.62
C ASN A 255 -13.27 -5.04 4.95
N GLY A 256 -13.59 -4.39 6.06
CA GLY A 256 -13.58 -4.99 7.39
C GLY A 256 -12.19 -5.40 7.87
N TYR A 257 -11.14 -4.60 7.59
CA TYR A 257 -9.79 -4.81 8.08
C TYR A 257 -9.24 -3.58 8.80
N TRP A 258 -8.18 -3.75 9.56
CA TRP A 258 -7.46 -2.65 10.19
C TRP A 258 -6.47 -2.02 9.20
N SER A 259 -6.45 -0.70 9.12
CA SER A 259 -5.44 0.04 8.36
C SER A 259 -4.46 0.74 9.30
N MET A 260 -3.17 0.54 9.06
CA MET A 260 -2.09 1.24 9.76
C MET A 260 -1.32 2.08 8.74
N MET A 261 -1.49 3.41 8.78
CA MET A 261 -0.80 4.36 7.93
C MET A 261 0.38 4.95 8.68
N VAL A 262 1.59 4.71 8.22
CA VAL A 262 2.79 5.36 8.76
C VAL A 262 3.41 6.28 7.73
N ASN A 263 3.75 7.50 8.15
CA ASN A 263 4.36 8.54 7.34
C ASN A 263 5.72 8.95 7.92
N ASN A 264 6.55 9.60 7.12
CA ASN A 264 7.78 10.21 7.62
C ASN A 264 7.47 11.46 8.47
N ALA A 265 8.35 11.76 9.39
CA ALA A 265 8.30 12.99 10.16
C ALA A 265 8.73 14.19 9.30
N TYR A 266 8.12 15.33 9.58
CA TYR A 266 8.51 16.63 9.05
C TYR A 266 9.06 17.47 10.19
N LEU A 267 10.23 18.07 10.00
CA LEU A 267 10.86 18.88 11.05
C LEU A 267 10.14 20.21 11.20
N PRO A 268 10.00 20.74 12.45
CA PRO A 268 9.42 22.06 12.70
C PRO A 268 10.22 23.21 12.05
N ASP A 269 11.49 22.99 11.81
CA ASP A 269 12.42 23.91 11.16
C ASP A 269 12.50 23.73 9.63
N ASP A 270 11.68 22.85 9.05
CA ASP A 270 11.40 22.79 7.61
C ASP A 270 10.04 23.44 7.28
N PRO A 271 9.92 24.76 7.39
CA PRO A 271 8.65 25.45 7.15
C PRO A 271 8.22 25.41 5.70
N GLU A 272 9.14 25.19 4.76
CA GLU A 272 8.81 25.06 3.33
C GLU A 272 8.24 23.68 3.03
N GLY A 273 8.79 22.62 3.60
CA GLY A 273 8.25 21.28 3.54
C GLY A 273 6.85 21.20 4.16
N LEU A 274 6.67 21.78 5.35
CA LEU A 274 5.37 21.85 6.00
C LEU A 274 4.36 22.70 5.22
N ARG A 275 4.73 23.85 4.64
CA ARG A 275 3.83 24.68 3.82
C ARG A 275 3.40 23.98 2.53
N ARG A 276 4.24 23.14 1.96
CA ARG A 276 3.85 22.31 0.79
C ARG A 276 2.67 21.43 1.11
N TYR A 277 2.61 20.89 2.33
CA TYR A 277 1.58 19.98 2.80
C TYR A 277 0.46 20.66 3.61
N TRP A 278 0.77 21.82 4.21
CA TRP A 278 -0.14 22.65 5.00
C TRP A 278 -0.01 24.12 4.62
N PRO A 279 -0.62 24.55 3.51
CA PRO A 279 -0.54 25.95 3.05
C PRO A 279 -1.01 26.94 4.13
N ASP A 280 -1.99 26.57 4.94
CA ASP A 280 -2.60 27.41 5.97
C ASP A 280 -1.81 27.44 7.28
N GLY A 281 -0.69 26.76 7.35
CA GLY A 281 0.21 26.78 8.51
C GLY A 281 -0.27 26.04 9.75
N ASP A 282 -1.48 25.49 9.76
CA ASP A 282 -1.99 24.72 10.89
C ASP A 282 -2.24 23.25 10.52
N TRP A 283 -1.21 22.44 10.67
CA TRP A 283 -1.26 21.00 10.40
C TRP A 283 -2.23 20.24 11.32
N ARG A 284 -2.68 20.84 12.43
CA ARG A 284 -3.65 20.24 13.36
C ARG A 284 -5.08 20.36 12.86
N LYS A 285 -5.36 21.32 11.98
CA LYS A 285 -6.70 21.50 11.44
C LYS A 285 -6.89 20.61 10.22
N PRO A 286 -7.99 19.87 10.15
CA PRO A 286 -8.38 19.17 8.92
C PRO A 286 -8.43 20.19 7.77
N THR A 287 -7.81 19.85 6.65
CA THR A 287 -8.02 20.62 5.41
C THR A 287 -9.38 20.27 4.82
N ALA A 288 -9.88 21.09 3.90
CA ALA A 288 -11.20 20.85 3.28
C ALA A 288 -11.30 19.46 2.62
N ASP A 289 -10.18 18.89 2.17
CA ASP A 289 -10.10 17.55 1.59
C ASP A 289 -9.70 16.45 2.60
N SER A 290 -9.66 16.77 3.90
CA SER A 290 -9.26 15.85 4.99
C SER A 290 -7.90 15.21 4.79
N THR A 291 -6.95 15.90 4.15
CA THR A 291 -5.59 15.36 3.97
C THR A 291 -4.75 15.53 5.23
N THR A 292 -3.83 14.59 5.47
CA THR A 292 -2.94 14.59 6.63
C THR A 292 -1.58 13.99 6.27
N VAL A 293 -0.57 14.32 7.09
CA VAL A 293 0.75 13.66 7.12
C VAL A 293 0.95 12.84 8.41
N LEU A 294 -0.02 12.84 9.33
CA LEU A 294 0.12 12.19 10.63
C LEU A 294 -0.07 10.68 10.50
N SER A 295 0.85 9.90 11.05
CA SER A 295 0.71 8.45 11.16
C SER A 295 -0.56 8.10 11.94
N THR A 296 -1.36 7.18 11.40
CA THR A 296 -2.74 6.97 11.89
C THR A 296 -3.12 5.49 11.80
N VAL A 297 -3.85 5.01 12.81
CA VAL A 297 -4.47 3.69 12.83
C VAL A 297 -5.98 3.82 12.73
N VAL A 298 -6.56 3.05 11.84
CA VAL A 298 -8.01 2.99 11.58
C VAL A 298 -8.50 1.56 11.82
N ASP A 299 -9.56 1.42 12.61
CA ASP A 299 -10.17 0.12 12.88
C ASP A 299 -11.01 -0.41 11.70
N ALA A 300 -11.51 -1.63 11.83
CA ALA A 300 -12.33 -2.27 10.79
C ALA A 300 -13.72 -1.61 10.57
N GLN A 301 -14.10 -0.65 11.41
CA GLN A 301 -15.31 0.16 11.29
C GLN A 301 -15.03 1.54 10.68
N GLY A 302 -13.77 1.84 10.30
CA GLY A 302 -13.38 3.11 9.72
C GLY A 302 -13.10 4.22 10.74
N ASN A 303 -13.04 3.91 12.04
CA ASN A 303 -12.74 4.90 13.07
C ASN A 303 -11.23 5.07 13.24
N ILE A 304 -10.78 6.31 13.44
CA ILE A 304 -9.42 6.60 13.89
C ILE A 304 -9.32 6.21 15.36
N VAL A 305 -8.44 5.25 15.68
CA VAL A 305 -8.26 4.74 17.06
C VAL A 305 -6.92 5.16 17.66
N ALA A 306 -5.95 5.51 16.83
CA ALA A 306 -4.68 6.10 17.26
C ALA A 306 -4.13 6.98 16.15
N GLN A 307 -3.49 8.10 16.52
CA GLN A 307 -2.89 9.02 15.56
C GLN A 307 -1.71 9.75 16.20
N ALA A 308 -0.72 10.08 15.38
CA ALA A 308 0.37 10.96 15.77
C ALA A 308 -0.16 12.34 16.21
N THR A 309 0.46 12.93 17.22
CA THR A 309 0.02 14.22 17.79
C THR A 309 0.66 15.40 17.10
N SER A 310 1.74 15.15 16.35
CA SER A 310 2.52 16.17 15.62
C SER A 310 3.16 15.57 14.37
N PRO A 311 3.66 16.37 13.43
CA PRO A 311 4.44 15.88 12.30
C PRO A 311 5.89 15.52 12.67
N GLU A 312 6.27 15.68 13.93
CA GLU A 312 7.61 15.38 14.44
C GLU A 312 7.83 13.86 14.61
N GLU A 313 9.06 13.49 14.93
CA GLU A 313 9.41 12.10 15.21
C GLU A 313 8.69 11.58 16.44
N GLN A 314 7.99 10.50 16.30
CA GLN A 314 7.26 9.86 17.39
C GLN A 314 6.87 8.40 17.08
N ILE A 315 6.42 7.72 18.12
CA ILE A 315 5.87 6.37 18.03
C ILE A 315 4.38 6.44 18.37
N VAL A 316 3.56 5.93 17.46
CA VAL A 316 2.13 5.72 17.71
C VAL A 316 1.92 4.26 18.05
N SER A 317 1.59 3.97 19.31
CA SER A 317 1.31 2.60 19.78
C SER A 317 -0.18 2.31 19.74
N VAL A 318 -0.54 1.10 19.36
CA VAL A 318 -1.92 0.62 19.33
C VAL A 318 -1.99 -0.84 19.75
N GLU A 319 -3.07 -1.23 20.38
CA GLU A 319 -3.41 -2.62 20.65
C GLU A 319 -4.65 -3.02 19.83
N ILE A 320 -4.49 -4.05 18.99
CA ILE A 320 -5.51 -4.56 18.08
C ILE A 320 -5.99 -5.91 18.61
N PRO A 321 -7.29 -6.13 18.87
CA PRO A 321 -7.83 -7.41 19.32
C PRO A 321 -7.89 -8.42 18.15
N ILE A 322 -6.72 -8.85 17.65
CA ILE A 322 -6.58 -9.58 16.39
C ILE A 322 -7.31 -10.93 16.40
N ALA A 323 -7.33 -11.64 17.51
CA ALA A 323 -8.05 -12.91 17.61
C ALA A 323 -9.57 -12.71 17.53
N ALA A 324 -10.10 -11.73 18.26
CA ALA A 324 -11.52 -11.38 18.20
C ALA A 324 -11.91 -10.84 16.80
N HIS A 325 -11.02 -10.02 16.20
CA HIS A 325 -11.22 -9.53 14.83
C HIS A 325 -11.30 -10.70 13.85
N ARG A 326 -10.35 -11.64 13.89
CA ARG A 326 -10.34 -12.85 13.04
C ARG A 326 -11.59 -13.69 13.22
N ALA A 327 -12.01 -13.91 14.47
CA ALA A 327 -13.22 -14.69 14.77
C ALA A 327 -14.50 -14.02 14.25
N ALA A 328 -14.56 -12.68 14.25
CA ALA A 328 -15.70 -11.90 13.77
C ALA A 328 -15.64 -11.58 12.27
N ARG A 329 -14.52 -11.87 11.60
CA ARG A 329 -14.32 -11.53 10.19
C ARG A 329 -15.37 -12.20 9.31
N ARG A 330 -15.96 -11.40 8.44
CA ARG A 330 -16.89 -11.88 7.41
C ARG A 330 -16.21 -11.79 6.04
N PRO A 331 -16.51 -12.71 5.12
CA PRO A 331 -16.08 -12.58 3.73
C PRO A 331 -16.53 -11.24 3.15
N VAL A 332 -15.68 -10.61 2.37
CA VAL A 332 -16.08 -9.43 1.59
C VAL A 332 -17.10 -9.89 0.54
N VAL A 333 -18.28 -9.31 0.62
CA VAL A 333 -19.36 -9.60 -0.33
C VAL A 333 -19.32 -8.59 -1.46
N MET A 334 -19.26 -9.10 -2.69
CA MET A 334 -19.35 -8.29 -3.90
C MET A 334 -20.25 -9.01 -4.91
N HIS A 335 -21.30 -8.33 -5.33
CA HIS A 335 -22.18 -8.82 -6.39
C HIS A 335 -21.56 -8.55 -7.75
N LYS A 336 -20.55 -9.35 -8.11
CA LYS A 336 -19.72 -9.18 -9.29
C LYS A 336 -20.54 -9.03 -10.57
N GLU A 337 -21.64 -9.76 -10.68
CA GLU A 337 -22.53 -9.80 -11.84
C GLU A 337 -23.11 -8.42 -12.19
N LEU A 338 -23.25 -7.52 -11.19
CA LEU A 338 -23.71 -6.15 -11.41
C LEU A 338 -22.67 -5.25 -12.10
N TYR A 339 -21.38 -5.58 -11.97
CA TYR A 339 -20.27 -4.73 -12.38
C TYR A 339 -19.45 -5.33 -13.54
N ASP A 340 -19.57 -6.63 -13.79
CA ASP A 340 -18.71 -7.38 -14.70
C ASP A 340 -18.72 -6.81 -16.12
N ARG A 341 -19.88 -6.34 -16.58
CA ARG A 341 -20.00 -5.71 -17.89
C ARG A 341 -19.22 -4.41 -17.97
N GLN A 342 -19.39 -3.52 -16.98
CA GLN A 342 -18.71 -2.23 -16.93
C GLN A 342 -17.19 -2.40 -16.88
N TRP A 343 -16.70 -3.37 -16.11
CA TRP A 343 -15.28 -3.66 -16.03
C TRP A 343 -14.71 -4.23 -17.32
N ARG A 344 -15.45 -5.10 -18.02
CA ARG A 344 -15.03 -5.62 -19.32
C ARG A 344 -15.02 -4.56 -20.42
N ASP A 345 -16.01 -3.68 -20.41
CA ASP A 345 -16.17 -2.65 -21.42
C ASP A 345 -15.28 -1.41 -21.13
N TYR A 346 -14.75 -1.29 -19.88
CA TYR A 346 -13.88 -0.20 -19.50
C TYR A 346 -12.49 -0.31 -20.12
N THR A 347 -12.06 0.76 -20.76
CA THR A 347 -10.70 0.89 -21.28
C THR A 347 -9.96 1.94 -20.48
N ALA A 348 -9.00 1.50 -19.66
CA ALA A 348 -8.17 2.42 -18.88
C ALA A 348 -7.36 3.36 -19.81
N PRO A 349 -7.26 4.65 -19.49
CA PRO A 349 -6.47 5.59 -20.26
C PRO A 349 -4.98 5.23 -20.30
N TYR A 350 -4.46 4.67 -19.22
CA TYR A 350 -3.07 4.23 -19.13
C TYR A 350 -3.00 2.71 -19.27
N PRO A 351 -2.33 2.20 -20.33
CA PRO A 351 -2.13 0.75 -20.48
C PRO A 351 -1.06 0.23 -19.52
N PRO A 352 -1.11 -1.05 -19.12
CA PRO A 352 -0.03 -1.68 -18.37
C PRO A 352 1.24 -1.84 -19.24
N GLY A 353 2.38 -2.18 -18.62
CA GLY A 353 3.58 -2.59 -19.33
C GLY A 353 4.49 -1.46 -19.81
N ALA A 354 4.27 -0.21 -19.36
CA ALA A 354 5.01 0.97 -19.86
C ALA A 354 6.54 0.86 -19.73
N PHE A 355 7.06 0.11 -18.74
CA PHE A 355 8.50 0.01 -18.48
C PHE A 355 9.11 -1.35 -18.86
N ILE A 356 8.39 -2.22 -19.56
CA ILE A 356 8.93 -3.54 -20.01
C ILE A 356 10.07 -3.34 -21.00
N ALA A 357 9.84 -2.55 -22.04
CA ALA A 357 10.81 -2.36 -23.11
C ALA A 357 11.89 -1.31 -22.79
N ARG A 358 11.55 -0.33 -21.95
CA ARG A 358 12.42 0.81 -21.64
C ARG A 358 12.14 1.34 -20.24
N GLN A 359 13.19 1.46 -19.44
CA GLN A 359 13.10 2.13 -18.14
C GLN A 359 13.49 3.61 -18.29
N PRO A 360 12.71 4.56 -17.73
CA PRO A 360 13.00 5.98 -17.85
C PRO A 360 14.29 6.37 -17.09
N ALA A 361 15.08 7.28 -17.66
CA ALA A 361 16.29 7.79 -17.01
C ALA A 361 15.96 8.79 -15.87
N ASP A 362 14.83 9.47 -15.97
CA ASP A 362 14.35 10.45 -15.01
C ASP A 362 12.82 10.56 -15.03
N VAL A 363 12.25 11.46 -14.21
CA VAL A 363 10.80 11.65 -14.09
C VAL A 363 10.17 12.31 -15.33
N GLN A 364 10.92 13.06 -16.14
CA GLN A 364 10.47 13.67 -17.39
C GLN A 364 10.39 12.61 -18.49
N GLU A 365 11.38 11.75 -18.59
CA GLU A 365 11.33 10.62 -19.53
C GLU A 365 10.24 9.62 -19.14
N ALA A 366 10.00 9.39 -17.83
CA ALA A 366 8.86 8.61 -17.37
C ALA A 366 7.54 9.17 -17.87
N ALA A 367 7.35 10.49 -17.80
CA ALA A 367 6.17 11.15 -18.36
C ALA A 367 6.06 10.97 -19.88
N THR A 368 7.18 11.06 -20.60
CA THR A 368 7.21 10.86 -22.05
C THR A 368 6.77 9.43 -22.41
N ILE A 369 7.29 8.42 -21.74
CA ILE A 369 6.97 7.00 -21.98
C ILE A 369 5.49 6.73 -21.66
N ILE A 370 5.00 7.19 -20.51
CA ILE A 370 3.62 6.96 -20.06
C ILE A 370 2.64 7.67 -20.98
N ASN A 371 2.90 8.94 -21.34
CA ASN A 371 2.01 9.72 -22.21
C ASN A 371 2.00 9.22 -23.65
N ALA A 372 3.09 8.63 -24.14
CA ALA A 372 3.11 7.99 -25.46
C ALA A 372 2.14 6.81 -25.56
N GLY A 373 1.92 6.10 -24.44
CA GLY A 373 0.96 5.00 -24.34
C GLY A 373 -0.48 5.44 -24.04
N LEU A 374 -0.72 6.72 -23.74
CA LEU A 374 -2.01 7.21 -23.30
C LEU A 374 -3.10 6.98 -24.36
N ARG A 375 -4.14 6.25 -23.99
CA ARG A 375 -5.31 6.00 -24.84
C ARG A 375 -6.27 7.17 -24.72
N ARG A 376 -6.38 7.99 -25.79
CA ARG A 376 -7.37 9.06 -25.84
C ARG A 376 -8.77 8.49 -26.06
N PRO A 377 -9.80 8.99 -25.34
CA PRO A 377 -11.19 8.63 -25.60
C PRO A 377 -11.53 8.80 -27.08
N ALA A 378 -12.43 7.98 -27.60
CA ALA A 378 -12.86 8.06 -29.01
C ALA A 378 -13.49 9.41 -29.35
N SER A 379 -14.05 10.14 -28.36
CA SER A 379 -14.59 11.49 -28.51
C SER A 379 -13.56 12.56 -28.88
N ASP A 380 -12.28 12.34 -28.55
CA ASP A 380 -11.19 13.29 -28.80
C ASP A 380 -10.45 13.06 -30.16
N ARG A 381 -10.96 12.14 -30.98
CA ARG A 381 -10.38 11.80 -32.27
C ARG A 381 -11.03 12.60 -33.43
N ARG A 382 -11.55 13.80 -33.17
CA ARG A 382 -12.04 14.71 -34.20
C ARG A 382 -10.98 15.69 -34.61
#